data_ea020e0749f670e6aef494ecdbbd9902
#
_entry.id   ea020e0749f670e6aef494ecdbbd9902
#
_cell.length_a   1.000
_cell.length_b   1.000
_cell.length_c   1.000
_cell.angle_alpha   90.00
_cell.angle_beta   90.00
_cell.angle_gamma   90.00
#
_symmetry.space_group_name_H-M   'P 1'
#
loop_
_entity.id
_entity.type
_entity.pdbx_description
1 polymer ?
#
loop_
_entity_poly.entity_id
_entity_poly.type
_entity_poly.pdbx_seq_one_letter_code
_entity_poly.pdbx_strand_id
1 'polypeptide(L)'
;MSIFSKIIFKILKENSLNIIRKNKNSEIGKNFRLGNFSNISIHSSASLIISDKVNIKNNCSLFVGKDSKIILENNVFMNNYCSINAMEKIEIGENTLFGEAVKLYDHNHEYGNNPEFKIEHQKFKTASIKIGKNCWLGSNVIVLKGVTIGDNAIIGAGCVIHKDIPENTITINQQNQQQISI
;
A
#
# COMPACT_ATOMS: atom_id res chain seq x y z
N MET A 1 -7.94 -26.86 10.36
CA MET A 1 -8.39 -26.30 9.06
C MET A 1 -8.68 -27.46 8.12
N SER A 2 -9.88 -27.51 7.54
CA SER A 2 -10.32 -28.63 6.69
C SER A 2 -9.53 -28.68 5.37
N ILE A 3 -9.48 -29.84 4.72
CA ILE A 3 -8.86 -30.02 3.39
C ILE A 3 -9.53 -29.07 2.38
N PHE A 4 -10.85 -28.92 2.48
CA PHE A 4 -11.65 -28.04 1.62
C PHE A 4 -11.22 -26.56 1.74
N SER A 5 -11.01 -26.05 2.97
CA SER A 5 -10.54 -24.68 3.16
C SER A 5 -9.13 -24.46 2.59
N LYS A 6 -8.23 -25.44 2.71
CA LYS A 6 -6.89 -25.35 2.10
C LYS A 6 -6.93 -25.25 0.58
N ILE A 7 -7.84 -25.98 -0.06
CA ILE A 7 -8.02 -25.95 -1.52
C ILE A 7 -8.55 -24.59 -1.95
N ILE A 8 -9.57 -24.06 -1.28
CA ILE A 8 -10.10 -22.71 -1.59
C ILE A 8 -9.01 -21.65 -1.49
N PHE A 9 -8.23 -21.64 -0.40
CA PHE A 9 -7.15 -20.66 -0.22
C PHE A 9 -6.09 -20.74 -1.31
N LYS A 10 -5.75 -21.97 -1.73
CA LYS A 10 -4.82 -22.17 -2.85
C LYS A 10 -5.38 -21.60 -4.15
N ILE A 11 -6.65 -21.82 -4.45
CA ILE A 11 -7.31 -21.29 -5.66
C ILE A 11 -7.34 -19.76 -5.65
N LEU A 12 -7.77 -19.13 -4.55
CA LEU A 12 -7.82 -17.67 -4.44
C LEU A 12 -6.44 -17.02 -4.60
N LYS A 13 -5.43 -17.62 -3.98
CA LYS A 13 -4.04 -17.16 -4.11
C LYS A 13 -3.53 -17.28 -5.55
N GLU A 14 -3.76 -18.42 -6.20
CA GLU A 14 -3.37 -18.62 -7.60
C GLU A 14 -4.10 -17.65 -8.55
N ASN A 15 -5.35 -17.34 -8.29
CA ASN A 15 -6.08 -16.33 -9.06
C ASN A 15 -5.39 -14.95 -8.97
N SER A 16 -5.02 -14.51 -7.78
CA SER A 16 -4.28 -13.24 -7.58
C SER A 16 -2.92 -13.25 -8.29
N LEU A 17 -2.17 -14.35 -8.20
CA LEU A 17 -0.89 -14.50 -8.89
C LEU A 17 -1.05 -14.50 -10.42
N ASN A 18 -2.11 -15.13 -10.92
CA ASN A 18 -2.40 -15.18 -12.36
C ASN A 18 -2.77 -13.81 -12.92
N ILE A 19 -3.39 -12.92 -12.14
CA ILE A 19 -3.65 -11.53 -12.54
C ILE A 19 -2.32 -10.83 -12.84
N ILE A 20 -1.32 -10.98 -11.96
CA ILE A 20 0.00 -10.37 -12.18
C ILE A 20 0.69 -10.98 -13.39
N ARG A 21 0.74 -12.31 -13.49
CA ARG A 21 1.42 -13.05 -14.59
C ARG A 21 0.84 -12.75 -15.97
N LYS A 22 -0.47 -12.47 -16.05
CA LYS A 22 -1.16 -12.14 -17.32
C LYS A 22 -0.98 -10.69 -17.73
N ASN A 23 -0.62 -9.81 -16.81
CA ASN A 23 -0.35 -8.42 -17.14
C ASN A 23 1.08 -8.28 -17.71
N LYS A 24 1.18 -7.86 -18.96
CA LYS A 24 2.45 -7.79 -19.69
C LYS A 24 3.45 -6.76 -19.13
N ASN A 25 2.95 -5.81 -18.34
CA ASN A 25 3.75 -4.73 -17.77
C ASN A 25 4.14 -5.02 -16.31
N SER A 26 3.80 -6.21 -15.78
CA SER A 26 4.02 -6.57 -14.37
C SER A 26 5.04 -7.69 -14.25
N GLU A 27 5.77 -7.69 -13.13
CA GLU A 27 6.85 -8.63 -12.84
C GLU A 27 6.73 -9.17 -11.42
N ILE A 28 7.13 -10.43 -11.23
CA ILE A 28 7.23 -11.08 -9.92
C ILE A 28 8.63 -11.65 -9.75
N GLY A 29 9.34 -11.16 -8.74
CA GLY A 29 10.64 -11.63 -8.34
C GLY A 29 10.62 -13.00 -7.66
N LYS A 30 11.81 -13.50 -7.34
CA LYS A 30 12.01 -14.79 -6.67
C LYS A 30 11.57 -14.72 -5.21
N ASN A 31 11.07 -15.85 -4.71
CA ASN A 31 10.68 -16.00 -3.29
C ASN A 31 9.59 -15.03 -2.82
N PHE A 32 8.77 -14.52 -3.74
CA PHE A 32 7.57 -13.75 -3.40
C PHE A 32 6.58 -14.62 -2.60
N ARG A 33 6.03 -14.05 -1.53
CA ARG A 33 5.02 -14.70 -0.69
C ARG A 33 3.78 -13.83 -0.62
N LEU A 34 2.64 -14.39 -0.98
CA LEU A 34 1.32 -13.76 -0.85
C LEU A 34 0.49 -14.51 0.18
N GLY A 35 -0.03 -13.81 1.17
CA GLY A 35 -0.92 -14.36 2.20
C GLY A 35 -2.32 -14.66 1.68
N ASN A 36 -3.10 -15.35 2.51
CA ASN A 36 -4.48 -15.73 2.19
C ASN A 36 -5.40 -14.49 2.18
N PHE A 37 -6.48 -14.55 1.38
CA PHE A 37 -7.47 -13.47 1.23
C PHE A 37 -6.90 -12.13 0.79
N SER A 38 -5.68 -12.12 0.27
CA SER A 38 -5.11 -10.90 -0.31
C SER A 38 -5.59 -10.74 -1.73
N ASN A 39 -6.06 -9.53 -2.05
CA ASN A 39 -6.61 -9.19 -3.36
C ASN A 39 -5.63 -8.31 -4.16
N ILE A 40 -5.45 -8.66 -5.43
CA ILE A 40 -4.63 -7.90 -6.37
C ILE A 40 -5.50 -7.56 -7.58
N SER A 41 -5.64 -6.27 -7.86
CA SER A 41 -6.36 -5.76 -9.02
C SER A 41 -5.45 -4.84 -9.82
N ILE A 42 -5.25 -5.14 -11.10
CA ILE A 42 -4.35 -4.40 -11.98
C ILE A 42 -5.09 -4.07 -13.27
N HIS A 43 -5.17 -2.78 -13.62
CA HIS A 43 -5.67 -2.37 -14.93
C HIS A 43 -4.72 -2.86 -16.04
N SER A 44 -5.25 -3.13 -17.23
CA SER A 44 -4.47 -3.70 -18.33
C SER A 44 -3.28 -2.85 -18.79
N SER A 45 -3.37 -1.52 -18.64
CA SER A 45 -2.29 -0.56 -18.95
C SER A 45 -1.38 -0.25 -17.75
N ALA A 46 -1.70 -0.77 -16.56
CA ALA A 46 -0.94 -0.52 -15.34
C ALA A 46 0.21 -1.52 -15.15
N SER A 47 1.06 -1.25 -14.15
CA SER A 47 2.26 -2.05 -13.87
C SER A 47 2.40 -2.32 -12.37
N LEU A 48 2.59 -3.59 -11.99
CA LEU A 48 2.94 -4.02 -10.64
C LEU A 48 4.29 -4.75 -10.68
N ILE A 49 5.32 -4.11 -10.16
CA ILE A 49 6.67 -4.69 -10.07
C ILE A 49 6.90 -5.16 -8.63
N ILE A 50 7.10 -6.45 -8.47
CA ILE A 50 7.43 -7.08 -7.20
C ILE A 50 8.82 -7.68 -7.31
N SER A 51 9.78 -7.14 -6.58
CA SER A 51 11.16 -7.63 -6.55
C SER A 51 11.31 -8.90 -5.69
N ASP A 52 12.55 -9.31 -5.46
CA ASP A 52 12.84 -10.57 -4.76
C ASP A 52 12.47 -10.50 -3.26
N LYS A 53 12.05 -11.64 -2.70
CA LYS A 53 11.79 -11.86 -1.26
C LYS A 53 10.70 -10.97 -0.67
N VAL A 54 9.86 -10.33 -1.47
CA VAL A 54 8.71 -9.57 -0.97
C VAL A 54 7.74 -10.50 -0.26
N ASN A 55 7.24 -10.10 0.90
CA ASN A 55 6.33 -10.90 1.72
C ASN A 55 5.09 -10.07 2.10
N ILE A 56 3.96 -10.40 1.51
CA ILE A 56 2.66 -9.81 1.80
C ILE A 56 1.86 -10.81 2.63
N LYS A 57 1.43 -10.41 3.82
CA LYS A 57 0.62 -11.23 4.74
C LYS A 57 -0.85 -11.28 4.31
N ASN A 58 -1.73 -11.75 5.21
CA ASN A 58 -3.13 -12.01 4.89
C ASN A 58 -3.96 -10.73 4.78
N ASN A 59 -5.07 -10.82 4.02
CA ASN A 59 -6.07 -9.76 3.92
C ASN A 59 -5.50 -8.41 3.41
N CYS A 60 -4.44 -8.43 2.63
CA CYS A 60 -3.88 -7.24 2.02
C CYS A 60 -4.56 -6.94 0.67
N SER A 61 -4.57 -5.67 0.27
CA SER A 61 -5.12 -5.24 -1.01
C SER A 61 -4.11 -4.39 -1.78
N LEU A 62 -3.88 -4.75 -3.04
CA LEU A 62 -3.13 -3.95 -4.01
C LEU A 62 -4.06 -3.59 -5.16
N PHE A 63 -4.32 -2.30 -5.34
CA PHE A 63 -5.07 -1.77 -6.47
C PHE A 63 -4.16 -0.89 -7.32
N VAL A 64 -4.03 -1.25 -8.61
CA VAL A 64 -3.21 -0.52 -9.59
C VAL A 64 -4.13 -0.04 -10.69
N GLY A 65 -4.49 1.23 -10.63
CA GLY A 65 -5.44 1.89 -11.53
C GLY A 65 -4.89 2.06 -12.94
N LYS A 66 -5.68 2.67 -13.82
CA LYS A 66 -5.30 2.91 -15.22
C LYS A 66 -4.01 3.72 -15.29
N ASP A 67 -3.06 3.28 -16.13
CA ASP A 67 -1.78 3.93 -16.41
C ASP A 67 -0.90 4.20 -15.16
N SER A 68 -1.20 3.53 -14.05
CA SER A 68 -0.50 3.70 -12.78
C SER A 68 0.51 2.59 -12.50
N LYS A 69 1.33 2.77 -11.45
CA LYS A 69 2.40 1.84 -11.14
C LYS A 69 2.59 1.64 -9.65
N ILE A 70 2.80 0.38 -9.22
CA ILE A 70 3.31 0.04 -7.90
C ILE A 70 4.65 -0.68 -8.06
N ILE A 71 5.63 -0.28 -7.25
CA ILE A 71 6.94 -0.93 -7.17
C ILE A 71 7.17 -1.32 -5.71
N LEU A 72 7.40 -2.61 -5.48
CA LEU A 72 7.85 -3.17 -4.21
C LEU A 72 9.28 -3.68 -4.42
N GLU A 73 10.26 -3.00 -3.83
CA GLU A 73 11.67 -3.41 -3.94
C GLU A 73 11.96 -4.66 -3.09
N ASN A 74 13.22 -5.12 -3.11
CA ASN A 74 13.61 -6.36 -2.45
C ASN A 74 13.28 -6.35 -0.96
N ASN A 75 12.88 -7.53 -0.45
CA ASN A 75 12.67 -7.78 0.96
C ASN A 75 11.63 -6.86 1.64
N VAL A 76 10.72 -6.24 0.88
CA VAL A 76 9.60 -5.49 1.45
C VAL A 76 8.67 -6.46 2.19
N PHE A 77 8.29 -6.08 3.42
CA PHE A 77 7.35 -6.83 4.25
C PHE A 77 6.09 -6.02 4.52
N MET A 78 4.93 -6.59 4.21
CA MET A 78 3.62 -6.03 4.54
C MET A 78 2.88 -6.96 5.49
N ASN A 79 2.56 -6.49 6.71
CA ASN A 79 1.77 -7.25 7.67
C ASN A 79 0.29 -7.32 7.22
N ASN A 80 -0.57 -7.94 8.04
CA ASN A 80 -1.98 -8.16 7.69
C ASN A 80 -2.74 -6.83 7.46
N TYR A 81 -3.77 -6.89 6.62
CA TYR A 81 -4.73 -5.81 6.37
C TYR A 81 -4.14 -4.54 5.74
N CYS A 82 -2.93 -4.59 5.20
CA CYS A 82 -2.36 -3.46 4.48
C CYS A 82 -3.07 -3.22 3.15
N SER A 83 -3.15 -1.94 2.74
CA SER A 83 -3.77 -1.54 1.48
C SER A 83 -2.93 -0.51 0.74
N ILE A 84 -2.65 -0.77 -0.54
CA ILE A 84 -1.94 0.14 -1.43
C ILE A 84 -2.85 0.40 -2.64
N ASN A 85 -3.21 1.67 -2.85
CA ASN A 85 -4.10 2.09 -3.93
C ASN A 85 -3.39 3.14 -4.77
N ALA A 86 -2.94 2.75 -5.96
CA ALA A 86 -2.22 3.60 -6.88
C ALA A 86 -3.10 4.02 -8.05
N MET A 87 -3.17 5.33 -8.28
CA MET A 87 -3.75 5.97 -9.45
C MET A 87 -2.69 6.74 -10.26
N GLU A 88 -1.48 6.85 -9.75
CA GLU A 88 -0.31 7.41 -10.41
C GLU A 88 0.91 6.52 -10.17
N LYS A 89 1.56 6.62 -9.00
CA LYS A 89 2.73 5.82 -8.70
C LYS A 89 2.99 5.70 -7.21
N ILE A 90 3.25 4.48 -6.75
CA ILE A 90 3.69 4.20 -5.37
C ILE A 90 4.94 3.34 -5.44
N GLU A 91 6.03 3.83 -4.82
CA GLU A 91 7.31 3.11 -4.71
C GLU A 91 7.63 2.84 -3.25
N ILE A 92 8.04 1.61 -2.95
CA ILE A 92 8.45 1.17 -1.62
C ILE A 92 9.84 0.58 -1.72
N GLY A 93 10.79 1.22 -1.06
CA GLY A 93 12.20 0.88 -1.06
C GLY A 93 12.51 -0.41 -0.31
N GLU A 94 13.67 -0.93 -0.61
CA GLU A 94 14.20 -2.20 -0.10
C GLU A 94 14.20 -2.28 1.43
N ASN A 95 13.96 -3.48 1.98
CA ASN A 95 13.94 -3.78 3.41
C ASN A 95 12.90 -2.99 4.24
N THR A 96 11.93 -2.33 3.60
CA THR A 96 10.91 -1.58 4.31
C THR A 96 9.85 -2.49 4.88
N LEU A 97 9.44 -2.21 6.14
CA LEU A 97 8.51 -3.01 6.91
C LEU A 97 7.22 -2.21 7.20
N PHE A 98 6.07 -2.79 6.87
CA PHE A 98 4.77 -2.30 7.25
C PHE A 98 4.20 -3.10 8.41
N GLY A 99 3.79 -2.42 9.48
CA GLY A 99 2.92 -2.94 10.52
C GLY A 99 1.53 -3.28 9.98
N GLU A 100 0.63 -3.69 10.84
CA GLU A 100 -0.73 -4.05 10.41
C GLU A 100 -1.52 -2.83 9.95
N ALA A 101 -2.39 -3.03 8.96
CA ALA A 101 -3.35 -2.05 8.46
C ALA A 101 -2.74 -0.72 7.98
N VAL A 102 -1.48 -0.74 7.49
CA VAL A 102 -0.88 0.41 6.81
C VAL A 102 -1.60 0.66 5.49
N LYS A 103 -1.90 1.93 5.19
CA LYS A 103 -2.62 2.34 3.98
C LYS A 103 -1.87 3.43 3.22
N LEU A 104 -1.81 3.28 1.90
CA LEU A 104 -1.17 4.23 0.98
C LEU A 104 -2.18 4.63 -0.09
N TYR A 105 -2.41 5.95 -0.25
CA TYR A 105 -3.30 6.52 -1.24
C TYR A 105 -2.59 7.67 -1.96
N ASP A 106 -2.23 7.49 -3.22
CA ASP A 106 -1.58 8.51 -4.04
C ASP A 106 -2.57 9.47 -4.71
N HIS A 107 -3.83 9.44 -4.29
CA HIS A 107 -4.91 10.19 -4.93
C HIS A 107 -5.98 10.64 -3.94
N ASN A 108 -6.73 11.67 -4.35
CA ASN A 108 -8.00 12.11 -3.76
C ASN A 108 -9.03 12.28 -4.88
N HIS A 109 -10.31 12.10 -4.59
CA HIS A 109 -11.36 12.49 -5.52
C HIS A 109 -11.33 13.99 -5.80
N GLU A 110 -11.63 14.39 -7.02
CA GLU A 110 -11.88 15.79 -7.34
C GLU A 110 -13.24 16.24 -6.79
N TYR A 111 -13.30 17.50 -6.41
CA TYR A 111 -14.54 18.15 -6.00
C TYR A 111 -14.53 19.62 -6.44
N GLY A 112 -15.69 20.22 -6.57
CA GLY A 112 -15.83 21.61 -7.00
C GLY A 112 -17.23 22.17 -6.74
N ASN A 113 -17.38 23.48 -6.91
CA ASN A 113 -18.59 24.24 -6.61
C ASN A 113 -19.16 24.95 -7.86
N ASN A 114 -19.18 24.32 -9.03
CA ASN A 114 -19.66 24.97 -10.25
C ASN A 114 -20.68 24.11 -11.00
N PRO A 115 -21.98 24.50 -11.02
CA PRO A 115 -22.65 25.56 -10.22
C PRO A 115 -22.93 25.13 -8.78
N GLU A 116 -22.93 23.82 -8.47
CA GLU A 116 -23.20 23.24 -7.15
C GLU A 116 -22.01 22.41 -6.68
N PHE A 117 -21.88 22.23 -5.35
CA PHE A 117 -20.88 21.36 -4.79
C PHE A 117 -21.10 19.91 -5.25
N LYS A 118 -20.05 19.32 -5.84
CA LYS A 118 -20.09 17.96 -6.33
C LYS A 118 -18.75 17.27 -6.10
N ILE A 119 -18.81 16.01 -5.63
CA ILE A 119 -17.66 15.10 -5.59
C ILE A 119 -17.68 14.28 -6.88
N GLU A 120 -16.59 14.36 -7.63
CA GLU A 120 -16.41 13.60 -8.87
C GLU A 120 -15.89 12.19 -8.57
N HIS A 121 -16.78 11.20 -8.62
CA HIS A 121 -16.46 9.82 -8.23
C HIS A 121 -15.38 9.14 -9.09
N GLN A 122 -15.20 9.58 -10.33
CA GLN A 122 -14.27 8.97 -11.29
C GLN A 122 -13.10 9.89 -11.68
N LYS A 123 -13.01 11.07 -11.08
CA LYS A 123 -11.88 11.99 -11.30
C LYS A 123 -11.03 12.10 -10.06
N PHE A 124 -9.73 12.07 -10.26
CA PHE A 124 -8.76 12.03 -9.17
C PHE A 124 -7.69 13.08 -9.36
N LYS A 125 -7.31 13.72 -8.27
CA LYS A 125 -6.06 14.50 -8.17
C LYS A 125 -5.00 13.57 -7.59
N THR A 126 -4.00 13.25 -8.39
CA THR A 126 -2.94 12.31 -8.04
C THR A 126 -1.65 13.02 -7.68
N ALA A 127 -0.80 12.38 -6.89
CA ALA A 127 0.60 12.72 -6.71
C ALA A 127 1.32 11.50 -6.14
N SER A 128 2.43 11.11 -6.75
CA SER A 128 3.17 9.89 -6.41
C SER A 128 3.59 9.83 -4.95
N ILE A 129 3.62 8.62 -4.39
CA ILE A 129 4.18 8.34 -3.07
C ILE A 129 5.51 7.61 -3.25
N LYS A 130 6.53 8.05 -2.50
CA LYS A 130 7.80 7.34 -2.42
C LYS A 130 8.17 7.07 -0.97
N ILE A 131 8.42 5.79 -0.65
CA ILE A 131 8.96 5.37 0.64
C ILE A 131 10.36 4.84 0.40
N GLY A 132 11.32 5.37 1.14
CA GLY A 132 12.73 5.01 1.06
C GLY A 132 13.02 3.60 1.54
N LYS A 133 14.31 3.28 1.64
CA LYS A 133 14.83 1.98 2.09
C LYS A 133 14.87 1.91 3.60
N ASN A 134 14.80 0.67 4.14
CA ASN A 134 14.93 0.39 5.57
C ASN A 134 13.93 1.18 6.44
N CYS A 135 12.77 1.55 5.92
CA CYS A 135 11.75 2.26 6.67
C CYS A 135 10.91 1.29 7.51
N TRP A 136 10.41 1.78 8.64
CA TRP A 136 9.41 1.08 9.43
C TRP A 136 8.17 1.94 9.63
N LEU A 137 7.05 1.52 9.05
CA LEU A 137 5.74 2.12 9.26
C LEU A 137 4.98 1.30 10.31
N GLY A 138 4.68 1.90 11.45
CA GLY A 138 3.90 1.29 12.53
C GLY A 138 2.47 0.95 12.08
N SER A 139 1.75 0.19 12.90
CA SER A 139 0.37 -0.22 12.59
C SER A 139 -0.56 0.97 12.43
N ASN A 140 -1.53 0.85 11.50
CA ASN A 140 -2.51 1.89 11.18
C ASN A 140 -1.92 3.22 10.67
N VAL A 141 -0.69 3.22 10.16
CA VAL A 141 -0.14 4.39 9.46
C VAL A 141 -0.86 4.58 8.13
N ILE A 142 -1.20 5.83 7.83
CA ILE A 142 -1.79 6.22 6.55
C ILE A 142 -0.84 7.22 5.88
N VAL A 143 -0.44 6.95 4.63
CA VAL A 143 0.37 7.87 3.84
C VAL A 143 -0.49 8.42 2.70
N LEU A 144 -0.55 9.75 2.61
CA LEU A 144 -1.35 10.45 1.63
C LEU A 144 -0.52 10.84 0.41
N LYS A 145 -1.21 11.19 -0.67
CA LYS A 145 -0.64 11.53 -1.96
C LYS A 145 0.46 12.61 -1.88
N GLY A 146 1.48 12.45 -2.70
CA GLY A 146 2.58 13.39 -2.86
C GLY A 146 3.68 13.31 -1.80
N VAL A 147 3.56 12.36 -0.84
CA VAL A 147 4.52 12.23 0.25
C VAL A 147 5.76 11.45 -0.18
N THR A 148 6.92 11.97 0.19
CA THR A 148 8.20 11.25 0.19
C THR A 148 8.64 10.97 1.62
N ILE A 149 8.89 9.70 1.94
CA ILE A 149 9.50 9.26 3.20
C ILE A 149 10.94 8.87 2.88
N GLY A 150 11.91 9.54 3.52
CA GLY A 150 13.33 9.29 3.31
C GLY A 150 13.80 7.95 3.89
N ASP A 151 15.00 7.54 3.54
CA ASP A 151 15.60 6.28 3.99
C ASP A 151 15.74 6.22 5.52
N ASN A 152 15.65 5.02 6.10
CA ASN A 152 15.79 4.75 7.52
C ASN A 152 14.78 5.49 8.42
N ALA A 153 13.64 5.93 7.87
CA ALA A 153 12.61 6.60 8.67
C ALA A 153 11.75 5.60 9.44
N ILE A 154 11.35 5.99 10.65
CA ILE A 154 10.42 5.24 11.49
C ILE A 154 9.17 6.08 11.69
N ILE A 155 8.01 5.52 11.35
CA ILE A 155 6.72 6.16 11.54
C ILE A 155 5.95 5.43 12.64
N GLY A 156 5.65 6.12 13.73
CA GLY A 156 4.88 5.58 14.85
C GLY A 156 3.47 5.18 14.44
N ALA A 157 2.91 4.21 15.17
CA ALA A 157 1.57 3.70 14.89
C ALA A 157 0.50 4.80 14.92
N GLY A 158 -0.51 4.69 14.06
CA GLY A 158 -1.64 5.61 13.99
C GLY A 158 -1.33 6.99 13.37
N CYS A 159 -0.12 7.20 12.83
CA CYS A 159 0.22 8.45 12.16
C CYS A 159 -0.48 8.57 10.80
N VAL A 160 -0.98 9.78 10.49
CA VAL A 160 -1.42 10.17 9.15
C VAL A 160 -0.37 11.11 8.56
N ILE A 161 0.34 10.64 7.55
CA ILE A 161 1.46 11.36 6.93
C ILE A 161 0.96 12.08 5.69
N HIS A 162 1.05 13.41 5.70
CA HIS A 162 0.62 14.31 4.63
C HIS A 162 1.69 15.34 4.23
N LYS A 163 2.91 15.21 4.77
CA LYS A 163 4.10 15.99 4.44
C LYS A 163 5.29 15.04 4.36
N ASP A 164 6.31 15.44 3.63
CA ASP A 164 7.54 14.68 3.51
C ASP A 164 8.22 14.46 4.87
N ILE A 165 8.82 13.28 5.01
CA ILE A 165 9.58 12.87 6.18
C ILE A 165 11.05 12.75 5.76
N PRO A 166 11.96 13.49 6.40
CA PRO A 166 13.40 13.36 6.13
C PRO A 166 13.92 11.96 6.43
N GLU A 167 15.03 11.60 5.81
CA GLU A 167 15.77 10.39 6.15
C GLU A 167 16.26 10.39 7.61
N ASN A 168 16.49 9.20 8.17
CA ASN A 168 17.00 8.99 9.53
C ASN A 168 16.15 9.66 10.62
N THR A 169 14.83 9.74 10.43
CA THR A 169 13.90 10.47 11.29
C THR A 169 12.87 9.52 11.93
N ILE A 170 12.50 9.78 13.18
CA ILE A 170 11.37 9.13 13.86
C ILE A 170 10.22 10.14 13.94
N THR A 171 9.08 9.79 13.36
CA THR A 171 7.84 10.59 13.42
C THR A 171 6.81 9.88 14.28
N ILE A 172 6.25 10.57 15.27
CA ILE A 172 5.20 10.05 16.15
C ILE A 172 4.04 11.03 16.25
N ASN A 173 2.82 10.51 16.52
CA ASN A 173 1.69 11.33 16.90
C ASN A 173 1.77 11.70 18.39
N GLN A 174 1.61 12.99 18.70
CA GLN A 174 1.28 13.41 20.07
C GLN A 174 -0.22 13.31 20.27
N GLN A 175 -0.67 12.40 21.15
CA GLN A 175 -2.07 12.28 21.55
C GLN A 175 -2.23 12.78 22.98
N ASN A 176 -3.13 13.75 23.19
CA ASN A 176 -3.57 14.14 24.53
C ASN A 176 -4.74 13.25 24.92
N GLN A 177 -4.52 12.36 25.90
CA GLN A 177 -5.56 11.55 26.49
C GLN A 177 -6.15 12.29 27.70
N GLN A 178 -7.47 12.48 27.73
CA GLN A 178 -8.19 12.98 28.89
C GLN A 178 -8.85 11.83 29.64
N GLN A 179 -8.68 11.80 30.93
CA GLN A 179 -9.39 10.88 31.83
C GLN A 179 -10.52 11.65 32.51
N ILE A 180 -11.74 11.17 32.41
CA ILE A 180 -12.93 11.75 33.00
C ILE A 180 -13.47 10.73 33.98
N SER A 181 -13.60 11.13 35.27
CA SER A 181 -14.28 10.29 36.27
C SER A 181 -15.78 10.27 36.00
N ILE A 182 -16.40 9.10 36.11
CA ILE A 182 -17.84 8.86 36.01
C ILE A 182 -18.43 8.67 37.41
#